data_60fc26a0f0c22badc802e42d588b1404
#
_entry.id   60fc26a0f0c22badc802e42d588b1404
#
_cell.length_a   1.000
_cell.length_b   1.000
_cell.length_c   1.000
_cell.angle_alpha   90.00
_cell.angle_beta   90.00
_cell.angle_gamma   90.00
#
_symmetry.space_group_name_H-M   'P 1'
#
loop_
_entity.id
_entity.type
_entity.pdbx_description
1 polymer ?
#
loop_
_entity_poly.entity_id
_entity_poly.type
_entity_poly.pdbx_seq_one_letter_code
_entity_poly.pdbx_strand_id
1 'polypeptide(L)'
;MAQQADVERFWENWQDEVDSAAEYRAMAESEPDPKIAKVYSNLARMEEAHIGFWEEKLRSTGESVGERRPSWRSRALAWLARRLGADAVLSTIAAKEAMDRNVYVKQPEASGTRMSAQEQWHTRVLGQLLRTQPKGLSGSFLGRLEGRHRAVGGNALRAAVLGANDGLCSNLSLVMGVAGAAINRHGILITGVAGLIAGACSMALGEWVSVTSARELAEREIRIESSELEEDPKGEGEELQLIYESKGLSADEAKRVVDQMLSDKNATLDALAREELGIDPTELGGSAYEAALASFMLFALGAIVPIIPFMIAGGSAAVIASIGLSGIGLFAIGAAITIFTGVTVLRSGSRQLALGLGAAGVTFLIGRAIGATLT
;
A
#
# COMPACT_ATOMS: atom_id res chain seq x y z
N MET A 1 19.68 34.61 1.77
CA MET A 1 18.98 33.52 2.50
C MET A 1 17.53 33.35 2.01
N ALA A 2 16.68 34.35 1.93
CA ALA A 2 15.31 34.21 1.42
C ALA A 2 15.28 33.72 -0.06
N GLN A 3 16.04 34.34 -0.94
CA GLN A 3 16.10 33.98 -2.37
C GLN A 3 16.62 32.54 -2.61
N GLN A 4 17.52 32.04 -1.76
CA GLN A 4 18.04 30.66 -1.87
C GLN A 4 17.01 29.62 -1.42
N ALA A 5 16.19 29.92 -0.40
CA ALA A 5 15.08 29.07 0.03
C ALA A 5 13.96 29.00 -1.04
N ASP A 6 13.72 30.08 -1.81
CA ASP A 6 12.78 30.09 -2.91
C ASP A 6 13.26 29.23 -4.07
N VAL A 7 14.55 29.29 -4.41
CA VAL A 7 15.14 28.45 -5.48
C VAL A 7 15.07 26.96 -5.12
N GLU A 8 15.38 26.60 -3.88
CA GLU A 8 15.30 25.21 -3.41
C GLU A 8 13.85 24.69 -3.52
N ARG A 9 12.86 25.46 -3.10
CA ARG A 9 11.44 25.14 -3.25
C ARG A 9 11.03 25.00 -4.72
N PHE A 10 11.54 25.83 -5.64
CA PHE A 10 11.23 25.70 -7.06
C PHE A 10 11.80 24.40 -7.66
N TRP A 11 12.98 23.96 -7.21
CA TRP A 11 13.54 22.68 -7.59
C TRP A 11 12.74 21.50 -7.05
N GLU A 12 12.25 21.58 -5.81
CA GLU A 12 11.38 20.57 -5.22
C GLU A 12 10.08 20.46 -6.01
N ASN A 13 9.38 21.57 -6.24
CA ASN A 13 8.15 21.59 -7.02
C ASN A 13 8.37 21.04 -8.44
N TRP A 14 9.44 21.47 -9.12
CA TRP A 14 9.77 20.98 -10.46
C TRP A 14 10.00 19.46 -10.48
N GLN A 15 10.70 18.90 -9.50
CA GLN A 15 10.94 17.47 -9.40
C GLN A 15 9.65 16.69 -9.15
N ASP A 16 8.77 17.19 -8.30
CA ASP A 16 7.48 16.58 -7.99
C ASP A 16 6.58 16.50 -9.24
N GLU A 17 6.56 17.55 -10.06
CA GLU A 17 5.81 17.53 -11.33
C GLU A 17 6.42 16.57 -12.37
N VAL A 18 7.75 16.49 -12.44
CA VAL A 18 8.45 15.52 -13.31
C VAL A 18 8.10 14.07 -12.89
N ASP A 19 8.02 13.83 -11.60
CA ASP A 19 7.66 12.55 -11.03
C ASP A 19 6.21 12.19 -11.34
N SER A 20 5.26 13.09 -11.06
CA SER A 20 3.82 12.90 -11.33
C SER A 20 3.54 12.69 -12.82
N ALA A 21 4.17 13.48 -13.71
CA ALA A 21 4.03 13.29 -15.15
C ALA A 21 4.49 11.89 -15.61
N ALA A 22 5.58 11.37 -15.06
CA ALA A 22 6.10 10.05 -15.40
C ALA A 22 5.20 8.92 -14.86
N GLU A 23 4.67 9.08 -13.66
CA GLU A 23 3.73 8.15 -13.02
C GLU A 23 2.43 8.05 -13.82
N TYR A 24 1.80 9.17 -14.17
CA TYR A 24 0.57 9.20 -14.97
C TYR A 24 0.76 8.66 -16.39
N ARG A 25 1.91 8.88 -17.03
CA ARG A 25 2.19 8.24 -18.34
C ARG A 25 2.24 6.72 -18.22
N ALA A 26 2.92 6.20 -17.20
CA ALA A 26 3.00 4.77 -16.97
C ALA A 26 1.64 4.14 -16.67
N MET A 27 0.78 4.85 -15.91
CA MET A 27 -0.61 4.44 -15.67
C MET A 27 -1.42 4.43 -16.96
N ALA A 28 -1.31 5.47 -17.80
CA ALA A 28 -1.99 5.54 -19.08
C ALA A 28 -1.57 4.41 -20.04
N GLU A 29 -0.29 4.06 -20.05
CA GLU A 29 0.26 2.97 -20.88
C GLU A 29 -0.21 1.59 -20.44
N SER A 30 -0.52 1.42 -19.15
CA SER A 30 -0.88 0.13 -18.55
C SER A 30 -2.38 -0.07 -18.32
N GLU A 31 -3.19 0.96 -18.57
CA GLU A 31 -4.64 0.94 -18.33
C GLU A 31 -5.38 0.33 -19.53
N PRO A 32 -6.15 -0.77 -19.33
CA PRO A 32 -6.89 -1.42 -20.40
C PRO A 32 -8.10 -0.62 -20.89
N ASP A 33 -8.76 0.18 -20.03
CA ASP A 33 -9.89 0.99 -20.43
C ASP A 33 -9.41 2.27 -21.14
N PRO A 34 -9.71 2.46 -22.43
CA PRO A 34 -9.25 3.62 -23.19
C PRO A 34 -9.80 4.96 -22.65
N LYS A 35 -10.94 4.95 -21.95
CA LYS A 35 -11.50 6.16 -21.34
C LYS A 35 -10.68 6.58 -20.13
N ILE A 36 -10.32 5.61 -19.28
CA ILE A 36 -9.50 5.84 -18.10
C ILE A 36 -8.05 6.15 -18.49
N ALA A 37 -7.49 5.42 -19.45
CA ALA A 37 -6.17 5.71 -20.02
C ALA A 37 -6.07 7.15 -20.55
N LYS A 38 -7.16 7.66 -21.18
CA LYS A 38 -7.24 9.04 -21.62
C LYS A 38 -7.25 10.04 -20.45
N VAL A 39 -7.86 9.68 -19.31
CA VAL A 39 -7.83 10.51 -18.10
C VAL A 39 -6.38 10.62 -17.60
N TYR A 40 -5.67 9.52 -17.43
CA TYR A 40 -4.26 9.54 -17.01
C TYR A 40 -3.36 10.29 -18.00
N SER A 41 -3.58 10.14 -19.30
CA SER A 41 -2.85 10.90 -20.31
C SER A 41 -3.10 12.40 -20.23
N ASN A 42 -4.32 12.82 -19.87
CA ASN A 42 -4.65 14.22 -19.66
C ASN A 42 -3.96 14.78 -18.41
N LEU A 43 -3.97 14.02 -17.30
CA LEU A 43 -3.24 14.37 -16.08
C LEU A 43 -1.76 14.56 -16.38
N ALA A 44 -1.10 13.58 -17.03
CA ALA A 44 0.30 13.70 -17.41
C ALA A 44 0.61 14.97 -18.23
N ARG A 45 -0.30 15.37 -19.13
CA ARG A 45 -0.12 16.59 -19.94
C ARG A 45 -0.28 17.87 -19.12
N MET A 46 -1.10 17.85 -18.08
CA MET A 46 -1.25 18.99 -17.17
C MET A 46 0.02 19.16 -16.33
N GLU A 47 0.61 18.06 -15.83
CA GLU A 47 1.90 18.11 -15.13
C GLU A 47 3.03 18.60 -16.03
N GLU A 48 3.02 18.25 -17.32
CA GLU A 48 3.99 18.81 -18.27
C GLU A 48 3.90 20.33 -18.41
N ALA A 49 2.72 20.90 -18.31
CA ALA A 49 2.55 22.35 -18.29
C ALA A 49 3.07 22.98 -16.99
N HIS A 50 2.85 22.31 -15.83
CA HIS A 50 3.39 22.73 -14.54
C HIS A 50 4.92 22.67 -14.52
N ILE A 51 5.53 21.62 -15.06
CA ILE A 51 6.98 21.51 -15.25
C ILE A 51 7.50 22.74 -16.01
N GLY A 52 6.86 23.09 -17.15
CA GLY A 52 7.24 24.26 -17.94
C GLY A 52 7.20 25.57 -17.15
N PHE A 53 6.20 25.74 -16.29
CA PHE A 53 6.09 26.91 -15.40
C PHE A 53 7.27 26.98 -14.41
N TRP A 54 7.59 25.88 -13.75
CA TRP A 54 8.72 25.85 -12.80
C TRP A 54 10.07 25.99 -13.49
N GLU A 55 10.24 25.44 -14.69
CA GLU A 55 11.45 25.67 -15.51
C GLU A 55 11.65 27.16 -15.83
N GLU A 56 10.59 27.88 -16.15
CA GLU A 56 10.65 29.33 -16.41
C GLU A 56 11.02 30.10 -15.14
N LYS A 57 10.45 29.71 -13.99
CA LYS A 57 10.80 30.30 -12.68
C LYS A 57 12.27 30.06 -12.33
N LEU A 58 12.77 28.84 -12.46
CA LEU A 58 14.17 28.51 -12.22
C LEU A 58 15.12 29.28 -13.15
N ARG A 59 14.81 29.39 -14.44
CA ARG A 59 15.61 30.19 -15.38
C ARG A 59 15.61 31.68 -15.02
N SER A 60 14.51 32.19 -14.47
CA SER A 60 14.41 33.60 -14.06
C SER A 60 15.31 33.93 -12.85
N THR A 61 15.67 32.90 -12.05
CA THR A 61 16.64 33.03 -10.93
C THR A 61 18.08 32.80 -11.35
N GLY A 62 18.33 32.49 -12.64
CA GLY A 62 19.68 32.23 -13.17
C GLY A 62 20.09 30.77 -13.14
N GLU A 63 19.18 29.85 -12.73
CA GLU A 63 19.43 28.42 -12.69
C GLU A 63 19.39 27.79 -14.09
N SER A 64 20.26 26.83 -14.35
CA SER A 64 20.22 26.01 -15.57
C SER A 64 19.47 24.72 -15.30
N VAL A 65 18.28 24.57 -15.88
CA VAL A 65 17.48 23.36 -15.72
C VAL A 65 18.02 22.25 -16.62
N GLY A 66 18.34 21.10 -16.02
CA GLY A 66 18.87 19.92 -16.72
C GLY A 66 17.77 19.06 -17.36
N GLU A 67 18.14 17.79 -17.68
CA GLU A 67 17.14 16.83 -18.20
C GLU A 67 16.08 16.49 -17.17
N ARG A 68 14.84 16.31 -17.63
CA ARG A 68 13.68 15.86 -16.84
C ARG A 68 13.83 14.38 -16.48
N ARG A 69 14.49 14.09 -15.37
CA ARG A 69 14.71 12.70 -14.90
C ARG A 69 13.83 12.42 -13.68
N PRO A 70 12.86 11.48 -13.81
CA PRO A 70 12.06 11.06 -12.66
C PRO A 70 12.93 10.48 -11.55
N SER A 71 12.54 10.69 -10.31
CA SER A 71 13.19 10.12 -9.13
C SER A 71 13.20 8.59 -9.16
N TRP A 72 14.05 7.98 -8.35
CA TRP A 72 14.09 6.51 -8.27
C TRP A 72 12.75 5.93 -7.81
N ARG A 73 12.04 6.63 -6.92
CA ARG A 73 10.71 6.24 -6.41
C ARG A 73 9.66 6.26 -7.52
N SER A 74 9.57 7.35 -8.26
CA SER A 74 8.67 7.49 -9.40
C SER A 74 8.96 6.44 -10.49
N ARG A 75 10.24 6.17 -10.79
CA ARG A 75 10.62 5.08 -11.71
C ARG A 75 10.16 3.71 -11.21
N ALA A 76 10.25 3.46 -9.90
CA ALA A 76 9.75 2.21 -9.30
C ALA A 76 8.23 2.10 -9.41
N LEU A 77 7.49 3.17 -9.11
CA LEU A 77 6.03 3.21 -9.27
C LEU A 77 5.61 3.05 -10.74
N ALA A 78 6.28 3.73 -11.66
CA ALA A 78 6.04 3.60 -13.09
C ALA A 78 6.32 2.17 -13.59
N TRP A 79 7.37 1.52 -13.08
CA TRP A 79 7.66 0.12 -13.41
C TRP A 79 6.57 -0.82 -12.84
N LEU A 80 6.12 -0.59 -11.61
CA LEU A 80 5.03 -1.35 -11.00
C LEU A 80 3.72 -1.19 -11.78
N ALA A 81 3.36 0.04 -12.17
CA ALA A 81 2.19 0.29 -13.00
C ALA A 81 2.24 -0.52 -14.31
N ARG A 82 3.38 -0.50 -15.02
CA ARG A 82 3.55 -1.26 -16.29
C ARG A 82 3.51 -2.77 -16.10
N ARG A 83 3.88 -3.29 -14.94
CA ARG A 83 3.95 -4.75 -14.68
C ARG A 83 2.66 -5.31 -14.07
N LEU A 84 2.02 -4.55 -13.19
CA LEU A 84 0.90 -5.00 -12.38
C LEU A 84 -0.41 -4.27 -12.71
N GLY A 85 -0.37 -3.28 -13.62
CA GLY A 85 -1.50 -2.43 -13.96
C GLY A 85 -1.54 -1.11 -13.19
N ALA A 86 -2.30 -0.13 -13.70
CA ALA A 86 -2.47 1.19 -13.09
C ALA A 86 -3.04 1.10 -11.66
N ASP A 87 -3.95 0.17 -11.42
CA ASP A 87 -4.60 -0.05 -10.12
C ASP A 87 -3.63 -0.35 -8.99
N ALA A 88 -2.50 -1.03 -9.29
CA ALA A 88 -1.50 -1.40 -8.29
C ALA A 88 -0.83 -0.18 -7.63
N VAL A 89 -0.79 0.96 -8.31
CA VAL A 89 -0.14 2.19 -7.84
C VAL A 89 -1.12 3.34 -7.58
N LEU A 90 -2.36 3.24 -8.06
CA LEU A 90 -3.37 4.30 -8.02
C LEU A 90 -3.58 4.85 -6.60
N SER A 91 -3.69 3.98 -5.59
CA SER A 91 -3.88 4.41 -4.20
C SER A 91 -2.69 5.17 -3.64
N THR A 92 -1.48 4.78 -4.03
CA THR A 92 -0.23 5.44 -3.59
C THR A 92 -0.11 6.82 -4.22
N ILE A 93 -0.42 6.93 -5.51
CA ILE A 93 -0.37 8.20 -6.24
C ILE A 93 -1.49 9.12 -5.75
N ALA A 94 -2.71 8.62 -5.58
CA ALA A 94 -3.82 9.41 -5.05
C ALA A 94 -3.56 9.93 -3.61
N ALA A 95 -2.88 9.14 -2.77
CA ALA A 95 -2.48 9.57 -1.43
C ALA A 95 -1.41 10.69 -1.48
N LYS A 96 -0.47 10.62 -2.43
CA LYS A 96 0.51 11.69 -2.70
C LYS A 96 -0.21 12.97 -3.09
N GLU A 97 -1.05 12.92 -4.11
CA GLU A 97 -1.83 14.06 -4.60
C GLU A 97 -2.71 14.70 -3.51
N ALA A 98 -3.30 13.88 -2.62
CA ALA A 98 -4.09 14.40 -1.52
C ALA A 98 -3.26 15.19 -0.48
N MET A 99 -1.97 14.85 -0.31
CA MET A 99 -1.04 15.61 0.53
C MET A 99 -0.60 16.91 -0.16
N ASP A 100 -0.38 16.87 -1.47
CA ASP A 100 0.16 17.99 -2.26
C ASP A 100 -0.93 18.99 -2.67
N ARG A 101 -2.20 18.62 -2.56
CA ARG A 101 -3.40 19.40 -2.94
C ARG A 101 -3.37 20.88 -2.60
N ASN A 102 -2.74 21.27 -1.50
CA ASN A 102 -2.70 22.63 -1.00
C ASN A 102 -1.30 23.27 -1.06
N VAL A 103 -0.32 22.61 -1.67
CA VAL A 103 1.05 23.10 -1.73
C VAL A 103 1.11 24.46 -2.40
N TYR A 104 0.41 24.64 -3.51
CA TYR A 104 0.43 25.89 -4.28
C TYR A 104 -0.47 27.01 -3.74
N VAL A 105 -1.42 26.70 -2.83
CA VAL A 105 -2.30 27.73 -2.23
C VAL A 105 -1.51 28.78 -1.45
N LYS A 106 -0.38 28.39 -0.88
CA LYS A 106 0.47 29.27 -0.04
C LYS A 106 1.67 29.86 -0.78
N GLN A 107 1.85 29.51 -2.06
CA GLN A 107 3.01 29.94 -2.83
C GLN A 107 2.67 31.19 -3.65
N PRO A 108 3.33 32.36 -3.40
CA PRO A 108 3.04 33.60 -4.10
C PRO A 108 3.22 33.50 -5.62
N GLU A 109 4.17 32.66 -6.05
CA GLU A 109 4.52 32.47 -7.47
C GLU A 109 3.42 31.76 -8.25
N ALA A 110 2.66 30.87 -7.60
CA ALA A 110 1.51 30.19 -8.17
C ALA A 110 0.20 30.99 -8.04
N SER A 111 0.23 32.13 -7.30
CA SER A 111 -0.91 33.02 -7.13
C SER A 111 -1.33 33.61 -8.46
N GLY A 112 -2.61 33.49 -8.82
CA GLY A 112 -3.15 33.92 -10.11
C GLY A 112 -2.98 32.93 -11.26
N THR A 113 -2.33 31.77 -11.03
CA THR A 113 -2.29 30.64 -11.96
C THR A 113 -3.47 29.69 -11.71
N ARG A 114 -3.68 28.73 -12.65
CA ARG A 114 -4.68 27.68 -12.47
C ARG A 114 -4.14 26.44 -11.74
N MET A 115 -2.86 26.41 -11.36
CA MET A 115 -2.20 25.25 -10.78
C MET A 115 -2.92 24.72 -9.52
N SER A 116 -3.18 25.61 -8.55
CA SER A 116 -3.89 25.21 -7.33
C SER A 116 -5.28 24.60 -7.59
N ALA A 117 -6.02 25.10 -8.58
CA ALA A 117 -7.32 24.53 -8.95
C ALA A 117 -7.18 23.20 -9.68
N GLN A 118 -6.10 23.03 -10.47
CA GLN A 118 -5.79 21.80 -11.19
C GLN A 118 -5.38 20.69 -10.21
N GLU A 119 -4.53 20.97 -9.22
CA GLU A 119 -4.17 20.02 -8.15
C GLU A 119 -5.39 19.50 -7.36
N GLN A 120 -6.30 20.42 -7.01
CA GLN A 120 -7.55 20.05 -6.38
C GLN A 120 -8.45 19.19 -7.29
N TRP A 121 -8.37 19.41 -8.60
CA TRP A 121 -9.09 18.59 -9.57
C TRP A 121 -8.44 17.21 -9.73
N HIS A 122 -7.09 17.09 -9.78
CA HIS A 122 -6.35 15.83 -9.80
C HIS A 122 -6.76 14.94 -8.62
N THR A 123 -6.70 15.48 -7.40
CA THR A 123 -7.13 14.77 -6.18
C THR A 123 -8.57 14.26 -6.28
N ARG A 124 -9.49 15.05 -6.82
CA ARG A 124 -10.91 14.64 -6.97
C ARG A 124 -11.07 13.54 -8.01
N VAL A 125 -10.41 13.66 -9.16
CA VAL A 125 -10.48 12.66 -10.24
C VAL A 125 -9.90 11.32 -9.79
N LEU A 126 -8.73 11.32 -9.17
CA LEU A 126 -8.12 10.09 -8.66
C LEU A 126 -8.96 9.46 -7.54
N GLY A 127 -9.52 10.28 -6.64
CA GLY A 127 -10.45 9.82 -5.62
C GLY A 127 -11.72 9.19 -6.20
N GLN A 128 -12.19 9.69 -7.33
CA GLN A 128 -13.35 9.13 -8.03
C GLN A 128 -12.99 7.82 -8.75
N LEU A 129 -11.80 7.74 -9.39
CA LEU A 129 -11.29 6.51 -9.99
C LEU A 129 -11.09 5.40 -8.97
N LEU A 130 -10.58 5.74 -7.77
CA LEU A 130 -10.46 4.79 -6.66
C LEU A 130 -11.81 4.20 -6.20
N ARG A 131 -12.89 4.95 -6.36
CA ARG A 131 -14.25 4.50 -5.99
C ARG A 131 -14.92 3.68 -7.09
N THR A 132 -14.54 3.89 -8.35
CA THR A 132 -15.22 3.29 -9.52
C THR A 132 -14.50 2.08 -10.12
N GLN A 133 -13.24 1.82 -9.73
CA GLN A 133 -12.48 0.66 -10.21
C GLN A 133 -12.44 -0.46 -9.17
N PRO A 134 -13.20 -1.56 -9.32
CA PRO A 134 -13.21 -2.68 -8.38
C PRO A 134 -12.11 -3.72 -8.61
N LYS A 135 -11.08 -3.44 -9.41
CA LYS A 135 -10.05 -4.41 -9.82
C LYS A 135 -8.65 -4.10 -9.26
N GLY A 136 -8.51 -4.06 -7.93
CA GLY A 136 -7.21 -4.26 -7.28
C GLY A 136 -7.18 -5.63 -6.61
N LEU A 137 -6.05 -6.33 -6.65
CA LEU A 137 -5.81 -7.54 -5.85
C LEU A 137 -6.32 -7.28 -4.42
N SER A 138 -7.26 -8.12 -3.97
CA SER A 138 -8.07 -7.95 -2.75
C SER A 138 -7.25 -7.61 -1.51
N GLY A 139 -6.89 -6.32 -1.39
CA GLY A 139 -6.24 -5.76 -0.20
C GLY A 139 -7.21 -5.28 0.88
N SER A 140 -8.52 -5.45 0.64
CA SER A 140 -9.60 -4.99 1.52
C SER A 140 -9.57 -5.62 2.92
N PHE A 141 -8.95 -6.78 3.07
CA PHE A 141 -8.93 -7.52 4.32
C PHE A 141 -7.97 -6.95 5.38
N LEU A 142 -6.73 -6.62 5.02
CA LEU A 142 -5.77 -6.01 5.97
C LEU A 142 -6.17 -4.59 6.39
N GLY A 143 -6.84 -3.84 5.50
CA GLY A 143 -7.41 -2.53 5.83
C GLY A 143 -8.56 -2.60 6.84
N ARG A 144 -9.30 -3.71 6.91
CA ARG A 144 -10.39 -3.91 7.89
C ARG A 144 -9.89 -4.30 9.27
N LEU A 145 -8.81 -5.07 9.36
CA LEU A 145 -8.17 -5.40 10.65
C LEU A 145 -7.57 -4.16 11.35
N GLU A 146 -7.09 -3.19 10.61
CA GLU A 146 -6.54 -1.93 11.15
C GLU A 146 -7.58 -0.79 11.29
N GLY A 147 -8.83 -0.98 10.88
CA GLY A 147 -9.97 -0.08 11.18
C GLY A 147 -9.87 1.36 10.70
N ARG A 148 -8.91 1.74 9.86
CA ARG A 148 -8.77 3.11 9.34
C ARG A 148 -8.09 3.15 7.97
N HIS A 149 -8.78 3.73 7.01
CA HIS A 149 -8.37 4.14 5.67
C HIS A 149 -8.53 3.10 4.56
N ARG A 150 -9.64 3.25 3.82
CA ARG A 150 -9.89 2.65 2.52
C ARG A 150 -8.87 3.19 1.51
N ALA A 151 -7.88 2.37 1.15
CA ALA A 151 -7.07 2.55 -0.04
C ALA A 151 -6.93 1.20 -0.74
N VAL A 152 -7.74 1.00 -1.76
CA VAL A 152 -7.74 -0.20 -2.61
C VAL A 152 -6.48 -0.17 -3.47
N GLY A 153 -5.74 -1.27 -3.55
CA GLY A 153 -4.58 -1.44 -4.44
C GLY A 153 -3.18 -1.35 -3.80
N GLY A 154 -2.94 -0.47 -2.83
CA GLY A 154 -1.66 -0.42 -2.08
C GLY A 154 -1.48 -1.55 -1.06
N ASN A 155 -2.56 -2.25 -0.74
CA ASN A 155 -2.59 -3.22 0.34
C ASN A 155 -1.93 -4.58 0.00
N ALA A 156 -2.01 -5.06 -1.24
CA ALA A 156 -1.40 -6.35 -1.59
C ALA A 156 0.13 -6.28 -1.53
N LEU A 157 0.71 -5.19 -2.02
CA LEU A 157 2.16 -5.00 -2.00
C LEU A 157 2.66 -4.66 -0.58
N ARG A 158 1.86 -3.93 0.20
CA ARG A 158 2.11 -3.71 1.63
C ARG A 158 2.06 -5.03 2.40
N ALA A 159 1.07 -5.88 2.16
CA ALA A 159 0.96 -7.21 2.76
C ALA A 159 2.14 -8.11 2.37
N ALA A 160 2.58 -8.04 1.11
CA ALA A 160 3.74 -8.75 0.62
C ALA A 160 5.01 -8.35 1.37
N VAL A 161 5.25 -7.05 1.50
CA VAL A 161 6.40 -6.51 2.22
C VAL A 161 6.35 -6.88 3.71
N LEU A 162 5.17 -6.82 4.34
CA LEU A 162 4.99 -7.22 5.73
C LEU A 162 5.23 -8.72 5.93
N GLY A 163 4.71 -9.58 5.05
CA GLY A 163 4.91 -11.02 5.12
C GLY A 163 6.38 -11.42 5.00
N ALA A 164 7.09 -10.86 4.01
CA ALA A 164 8.52 -11.10 3.84
C ALA A 164 9.35 -10.57 5.03
N ASN A 165 8.96 -9.41 5.58
CA ASN A 165 9.59 -8.85 6.76
C ASN A 165 9.41 -9.73 8.00
N ASP A 166 8.19 -10.21 8.23
CA ASP A 166 7.88 -11.07 9.38
C ASP A 166 8.65 -12.39 9.28
N GLY A 167 8.66 -13.03 8.11
CA GLY A 167 9.46 -14.23 7.88
C GLY A 167 10.95 -14.01 8.13
N LEU A 168 11.51 -12.91 7.64
CA LEU A 168 12.92 -12.59 7.83
C LEU A 168 13.26 -12.31 9.29
N CYS A 169 12.50 -11.44 9.97
CA CYS A 169 12.74 -11.08 11.37
C CYS A 169 12.55 -12.25 12.34
N SER A 170 11.44 -12.97 12.21
CA SER A 170 11.10 -14.08 13.13
C SER A 170 12.10 -15.22 13.00
N ASN A 171 12.43 -15.61 11.77
CA ASN A 171 13.34 -16.72 11.56
C ASN A 171 14.82 -16.34 11.81
N LEU A 172 15.22 -15.10 11.54
CA LEU A 172 16.52 -14.59 11.97
C LEU A 172 16.66 -14.67 13.49
N SER A 173 15.65 -14.19 14.22
CA SER A 173 15.63 -14.22 15.69
C SER A 173 15.70 -15.64 16.23
N LEU A 174 14.95 -16.58 15.61
CA LEU A 174 14.97 -18.00 15.99
C LEU A 174 16.35 -18.62 15.74
N VAL A 175 16.91 -18.46 14.56
CA VAL A 175 18.24 -18.97 14.19
C VAL A 175 19.33 -18.40 15.06
N MET A 176 19.30 -17.09 15.38
CA MET A 176 20.26 -16.46 16.26
C MET A 176 20.12 -16.94 17.72
N GLY A 177 18.90 -17.18 18.21
CA GLY A 177 18.68 -17.75 19.53
C GLY A 177 19.33 -19.13 19.68
N VAL A 178 19.14 -20.00 18.70
CA VAL A 178 19.74 -21.33 18.68
C VAL A 178 21.25 -21.28 18.49
N ALA A 179 21.75 -20.39 17.66
CA ALA A 179 23.20 -20.17 17.49
C ALA A 179 23.85 -19.66 18.79
N GLY A 180 23.17 -18.77 19.53
CA GLY A 180 23.61 -18.30 20.84
C GLY A 180 23.75 -19.41 21.88
N ALA A 181 22.88 -20.42 21.84
CA ALA A 181 22.96 -21.61 22.70
C ALA A 181 24.09 -22.59 22.34
N ALA A 182 24.97 -22.22 21.40
CA ALA A 182 26.09 -23.03 20.92
C ALA A 182 25.70 -24.42 20.33
N ILE A 183 24.47 -24.53 19.83
CA ILE A 183 24.00 -25.73 19.14
C ILE A 183 24.74 -25.90 17.82
N ASN A 184 24.99 -27.12 17.42
CA ASN A 184 25.70 -27.44 16.18
C ASN A 184 24.94 -26.96 14.93
N ARG A 185 25.64 -26.85 13.79
CA ARG A 185 25.10 -26.42 12.50
C ARG A 185 23.82 -27.15 12.11
N HIS A 186 23.76 -28.47 12.36
CA HIS A 186 22.62 -29.31 11.99
C HIS A 186 21.36 -28.93 12.77
N GLY A 187 21.51 -28.70 14.08
CA GLY A 187 20.41 -28.22 14.93
C GLY A 187 19.90 -26.85 14.53
N ILE A 188 20.80 -25.93 14.15
CA ILE A 188 20.42 -24.60 13.66
C ILE A 188 19.62 -24.72 12.35
N LEU A 189 20.06 -25.58 11.41
CA LEU A 189 19.34 -25.80 10.15
C LEU A 189 17.96 -26.40 10.37
N ILE A 190 17.85 -27.44 11.20
CA ILE A 190 16.56 -28.07 11.52
C ILE A 190 15.61 -27.04 12.13
N THR A 191 16.09 -26.26 13.09
CA THR A 191 15.26 -25.25 13.74
C THR A 191 14.84 -24.14 12.78
N GLY A 192 15.76 -23.65 11.94
CA GLY A 192 15.46 -22.63 10.93
C GLY A 192 14.43 -23.11 9.90
N VAL A 193 14.58 -24.36 9.39
CA VAL A 193 13.61 -24.94 8.45
C VAL A 193 12.26 -25.20 9.14
N ALA A 194 12.26 -25.70 10.36
CA ALA A 194 11.05 -25.89 11.13
C ALA A 194 10.33 -24.55 11.39
N GLY A 195 11.09 -23.52 11.77
CA GLY A 195 10.56 -22.17 11.94
C GLY A 195 9.97 -21.57 10.66
N LEU A 196 10.65 -21.77 9.51
CA LEU A 196 10.14 -21.36 8.20
C LEU A 196 8.80 -22.05 7.90
N ILE A 197 8.74 -23.38 7.99
CA ILE A 197 7.53 -24.13 7.67
C ILE A 197 6.39 -23.77 8.64
N ALA A 198 6.67 -23.80 9.94
CA ALA A 198 5.66 -23.49 10.96
C ALA A 198 5.12 -22.07 10.81
N GLY A 199 6.00 -21.08 10.62
CA GLY A 199 5.61 -19.70 10.44
C GLY A 199 4.83 -19.47 9.13
N ALA A 200 5.29 -20.03 8.01
CA ALA A 200 4.59 -19.93 6.73
C ALA A 200 3.20 -20.59 6.78
N CYS A 201 3.08 -21.78 7.39
CA CYS A 201 1.79 -22.44 7.58
C CYS A 201 0.87 -21.64 8.51
N SER A 202 1.39 -21.12 9.63
CA SER A 202 0.61 -20.33 10.59
C SER A 202 0.07 -19.06 9.93
N MET A 203 0.91 -18.35 9.16
CA MET A 203 0.52 -17.15 8.46
C MET A 203 -0.52 -17.44 7.38
N ALA A 204 -0.34 -18.51 6.59
CA ALA A 204 -1.30 -18.94 5.58
C ALA A 204 -2.67 -19.30 6.18
N LEU A 205 -2.69 -20.06 7.28
CA LEU A 205 -3.92 -20.42 7.97
C LEU A 205 -4.60 -19.21 8.58
N GLY A 206 -3.83 -18.31 9.19
CA GLY A 206 -4.36 -17.05 9.72
C GLY A 206 -5.03 -16.21 8.64
N GLU A 207 -4.38 -16.07 7.50
CA GLU A 207 -4.93 -15.33 6.35
C GLU A 207 -6.19 -16.00 5.79
N TRP A 208 -6.17 -17.32 5.63
CA TRP A 208 -7.34 -18.07 5.15
C TRP A 208 -8.56 -17.90 6.06
N VAL A 209 -8.37 -18.11 7.37
CA VAL A 209 -9.45 -17.95 8.38
C VAL A 209 -9.98 -16.53 8.35
N SER A 210 -9.11 -15.59 8.26
CA SER A 210 -9.39 -14.18 8.30
C SER A 210 -10.22 -13.72 7.08
N VAL A 211 -9.81 -14.09 5.86
CA VAL A 211 -10.57 -13.78 4.62
C VAL A 211 -11.92 -14.49 4.63
N THR A 212 -11.95 -15.75 5.05
CA THR A 212 -13.18 -16.53 5.13
C THR A 212 -14.18 -15.93 6.12
N SER A 213 -13.71 -15.60 7.34
CA SER A 213 -14.58 -15.02 8.37
C SER A 213 -15.11 -13.65 7.99
N ALA A 214 -14.28 -12.80 7.36
CA ALA A 214 -14.72 -11.50 6.87
C ALA A 214 -15.80 -11.63 5.78
N ARG A 215 -15.62 -12.58 4.87
CA ARG A 215 -16.61 -12.89 3.84
C ARG A 215 -17.92 -13.39 4.45
N GLU A 216 -17.86 -14.36 5.37
CA GLU A 216 -19.05 -14.91 6.04
C GLU A 216 -19.84 -13.84 6.78
N LEU A 217 -19.12 -12.91 7.46
CA LEU A 217 -19.75 -11.76 8.14
C LEU A 217 -20.47 -10.86 7.13
N ALA A 218 -19.78 -10.46 6.06
CA ALA A 218 -20.34 -9.58 5.05
C ALA A 218 -21.56 -10.22 4.34
N GLU A 219 -21.47 -11.52 4.00
CA GLU A 219 -22.60 -12.26 3.42
C GLU A 219 -23.79 -12.35 4.39
N ARG A 220 -23.53 -12.43 5.70
CA ARG A 220 -24.59 -12.39 6.72
C ARG A 220 -25.25 -11.04 6.77
N GLU A 221 -24.50 -9.95 6.81
CA GLU A 221 -25.04 -8.59 6.86
C GLU A 221 -25.87 -8.30 5.61
N ILE A 222 -25.40 -8.64 4.41
CA ILE A 222 -26.19 -8.48 3.17
C ILE A 222 -27.46 -9.33 3.18
N ARG A 223 -27.45 -10.52 3.80
CA ARG A 223 -28.69 -11.32 3.92
C ARG A 223 -29.70 -10.68 4.86
N ILE A 224 -29.27 -10.08 5.96
CA ILE A 224 -30.14 -9.33 6.87
C ILE A 224 -30.76 -8.17 6.11
N GLU A 225 -29.94 -7.35 5.47
CA GLU A 225 -30.37 -6.21 4.66
C GLU A 225 -31.37 -6.61 3.55
N SER A 226 -31.12 -7.74 2.89
CA SER A 226 -32.05 -8.27 1.89
C SER A 226 -33.40 -8.66 2.50
N SER A 227 -33.44 -9.16 3.75
CA SER A 227 -34.69 -9.49 4.43
C SER A 227 -35.43 -8.23 4.91
N GLU A 228 -34.73 -7.23 5.39
CA GLU A 228 -35.30 -5.94 5.79
C GLU A 228 -35.89 -5.21 4.57
N LEU A 229 -35.19 -5.19 3.43
CA LEU A 229 -35.72 -4.67 2.16
C LEU A 229 -36.95 -5.43 1.67
N GLU A 230 -37.10 -6.72 1.96
CA GLU A 230 -38.32 -7.49 1.62
C GLU A 230 -39.48 -7.19 2.56
N GLU A 231 -39.22 -6.97 3.86
CA GLU A 231 -40.21 -6.73 4.89
C GLU A 231 -40.73 -5.28 4.87
N ASP A 232 -39.84 -4.31 4.71
CA ASP A 232 -40.18 -2.87 4.68
C ASP A 232 -39.40 -2.08 3.60
N PRO A 233 -39.74 -2.24 2.31
CA PRO A 233 -39.08 -1.51 1.23
C PRO A 233 -39.17 0.01 1.34
N LYS A 234 -40.15 0.51 2.10
CA LYS A 234 -40.31 1.96 2.29
C LYS A 234 -39.38 2.50 3.36
N GLY A 235 -39.26 1.77 4.48
CA GLY A 235 -38.31 2.09 5.53
C GLY A 235 -36.88 2.14 5.00
N GLU A 236 -36.47 1.11 4.27
CA GLU A 236 -35.16 1.05 3.63
C GLU A 236 -34.92 2.20 2.63
N GLY A 237 -35.97 2.56 1.88
CA GLY A 237 -35.93 3.75 1.01
C GLY A 237 -35.75 5.06 1.78
N GLU A 238 -36.41 5.22 2.94
CA GLU A 238 -36.27 6.40 3.78
C GLU A 238 -34.86 6.47 4.39
N GLU A 239 -34.29 5.34 4.84
CA GLU A 239 -32.91 5.28 5.33
C GLU A 239 -31.89 5.65 4.24
N LEU A 240 -32.02 5.07 3.07
CA LEU A 240 -31.16 5.38 1.93
C LEU A 240 -31.28 6.86 1.51
N GLN A 241 -32.50 7.44 1.58
CA GLN A 241 -32.70 8.86 1.34
C GLN A 241 -31.93 9.72 2.35
N LEU A 242 -32.00 9.40 3.65
CA LEU A 242 -31.25 10.10 4.69
C LEU A 242 -29.74 10.02 4.49
N ILE A 243 -29.25 8.86 4.05
CA ILE A 243 -27.83 8.68 3.70
C ILE A 243 -27.43 9.64 2.57
N TYR A 244 -28.21 9.73 1.49
CA TYR A 244 -27.90 10.65 0.38
C TYR A 244 -28.04 12.12 0.76
N GLU A 245 -29.01 12.48 1.60
CA GLU A 245 -29.13 13.84 2.17
C GLU A 245 -27.89 14.20 3.01
N SER A 246 -27.39 13.27 3.83
CA SER A 246 -26.16 13.46 4.61
C SER A 246 -24.92 13.67 3.73
N LYS A 247 -24.96 13.19 2.49
CA LYS A 247 -23.92 13.38 1.46
C LYS A 247 -24.08 14.68 0.66
N GLY A 248 -25.12 15.47 0.95
CA GLY A 248 -25.30 16.82 0.42
C GLY A 248 -26.30 16.94 -0.73
N LEU A 249 -27.10 15.89 -1.01
CA LEU A 249 -28.25 16.02 -1.90
C LEU A 249 -29.41 16.76 -1.18
N SER A 250 -30.21 17.50 -1.93
CA SER A 250 -31.47 18.02 -1.39
C SER A 250 -32.46 16.87 -1.19
N ALA A 251 -33.43 17.00 -0.28
CA ALA A 251 -34.43 15.98 0.00
C ALA A 251 -35.19 15.52 -1.28
N ASP A 252 -35.51 16.46 -2.17
CA ASP A 252 -36.18 16.12 -3.44
C ASP A 252 -35.29 15.37 -4.43
N GLU A 253 -33.98 15.63 -4.43
CA GLU A 253 -33.01 14.92 -5.26
C GLU A 253 -32.76 13.52 -4.71
N ALA A 254 -32.49 13.40 -3.43
CA ALA A 254 -32.30 12.13 -2.74
C ALA A 254 -33.49 11.21 -2.95
N LYS A 255 -34.71 11.74 -2.74
CA LYS A 255 -35.95 10.99 -2.96
C LYS A 255 -36.07 10.47 -4.41
N ARG A 256 -35.81 11.29 -5.41
CA ARG A 256 -35.89 10.86 -6.82
C ARG A 256 -34.89 9.75 -7.15
N VAL A 257 -33.67 9.83 -6.61
CA VAL A 257 -32.64 8.80 -6.78
C VAL A 257 -33.09 7.48 -6.16
N VAL A 258 -33.58 7.54 -4.93
CA VAL A 258 -34.04 6.36 -4.18
C VAL A 258 -35.28 5.75 -4.80
N ASP A 259 -36.30 6.55 -5.19
CA ASP A 259 -37.51 6.06 -5.88
C ASP A 259 -37.13 5.31 -7.19
N GLN A 260 -36.10 5.76 -7.89
CA GLN A 260 -35.59 5.06 -9.07
C GLN A 260 -34.89 3.74 -8.71
N MET A 261 -34.11 3.72 -7.62
CA MET A 261 -33.41 2.51 -7.16
C MET A 261 -34.40 1.45 -6.68
N LEU A 262 -35.40 1.84 -5.91
CA LEU A 262 -36.45 0.93 -5.40
C LEU A 262 -37.24 0.19 -6.50
N SER A 263 -37.15 0.64 -7.75
CA SER A 263 -37.76 -0.08 -8.89
C SER A 263 -36.97 -1.35 -9.26
N ASP A 264 -35.70 -1.50 -8.83
CA ASP A 264 -34.86 -2.68 -9.02
C ASP A 264 -34.31 -3.15 -7.68
N LYS A 265 -34.81 -4.27 -7.18
CA LYS A 265 -34.41 -4.84 -5.89
C LYS A 265 -32.90 -5.08 -5.78
N ASN A 266 -32.25 -5.54 -6.87
CA ASN A 266 -30.82 -5.80 -6.84
C ASN A 266 -30.01 -4.51 -6.79
N ALA A 267 -30.43 -3.48 -7.53
CA ALA A 267 -29.80 -2.17 -7.48
C ALA A 267 -29.96 -1.51 -6.11
N THR A 268 -31.14 -1.67 -5.47
CA THR A 268 -31.37 -1.17 -4.12
C THR A 268 -30.48 -1.87 -3.10
N LEU A 269 -30.44 -3.20 -3.13
CA LEU A 269 -29.58 -3.99 -2.22
C LEU A 269 -28.09 -3.69 -2.42
N ASP A 270 -27.64 -3.50 -3.65
CA ASP A 270 -26.25 -3.08 -3.94
C ASP A 270 -25.94 -1.68 -3.38
N ALA A 271 -26.92 -0.76 -3.47
CA ALA A 271 -26.79 0.58 -2.90
C ALA A 271 -26.75 0.54 -1.38
N LEU A 272 -27.66 -0.18 -0.72
CA LEU A 272 -27.66 -0.35 0.74
C LEU A 272 -26.37 -1.00 1.22
N ALA A 273 -25.92 -2.09 0.59
CA ALA A 273 -24.67 -2.74 0.95
C ALA A 273 -23.47 -1.78 0.87
N ARG A 274 -23.38 -0.92 -0.14
CA ARG A 274 -22.29 0.02 -0.32
C ARG A 274 -22.39 1.23 0.60
N GLU A 275 -23.59 1.79 0.73
CA GLU A 275 -23.79 3.08 1.35
C GLU A 275 -24.02 2.99 2.85
N GLU A 276 -24.72 1.98 3.32
CA GLU A 276 -25.02 1.74 4.72
C GLU A 276 -24.00 0.81 5.36
N LEU A 277 -23.84 -0.42 4.85
CA LEU A 277 -22.93 -1.40 5.42
C LEU A 277 -21.47 -1.11 5.07
N GLY A 278 -21.22 -0.30 4.03
CA GLY A 278 -19.88 -0.05 3.53
C GLY A 278 -19.22 -1.29 2.92
N ILE A 279 -20.00 -2.25 2.48
CA ILE A 279 -19.58 -3.51 1.85
C ILE A 279 -19.72 -3.36 0.35
N ASP A 280 -18.67 -3.69 -0.40
CA ASP A 280 -18.78 -3.85 -1.85
C ASP A 280 -19.12 -5.32 -2.18
N PRO A 281 -20.35 -5.60 -2.66
CA PRO A 281 -20.76 -6.98 -2.98
C PRO A 281 -19.87 -7.65 -4.03
N THR A 282 -19.25 -6.86 -4.92
CA THR A 282 -18.36 -7.38 -5.96
C THR A 282 -16.99 -7.81 -5.42
N GLU A 283 -16.58 -7.27 -4.26
CA GLU A 283 -15.32 -7.62 -3.59
C GLU A 283 -15.43 -8.86 -2.69
N LEU A 284 -16.61 -9.39 -2.44
CA LEU A 284 -16.82 -10.61 -1.66
C LEU A 284 -16.24 -11.87 -2.32
N GLY A 285 -15.89 -11.79 -3.60
CA GLY A 285 -15.37 -12.91 -4.40
C GLY A 285 -13.88 -13.23 -4.24
N GLY A 286 -13.13 -12.55 -3.37
CA GLY A 286 -11.70 -12.81 -3.15
C GLY A 286 -11.42 -14.26 -2.70
N SER A 287 -10.43 -14.91 -3.32
CA SER A 287 -10.04 -16.28 -2.99
C SER A 287 -9.23 -16.34 -1.70
N ALA A 288 -9.79 -16.91 -0.63
CA ALA A 288 -9.07 -17.16 0.62
C ALA A 288 -7.84 -18.08 0.41
N TYR A 289 -7.90 -18.98 -0.59
CA TYR A 289 -6.77 -19.85 -0.94
C TYR A 289 -5.63 -19.08 -1.60
N GLU A 290 -5.93 -18.12 -2.47
CA GLU A 290 -4.91 -17.28 -3.11
C GLU A 290 -4.23 -16.38 -2.08
N ALA A 291 -5.00 -15.79 -1.17
CA ALA A 291 -4.47 -14.98 -0.08
C ALA A 291 -3.56 -15.80 0.85
N ALA A 292 -4.01 -17.01 1.25
CA ALA A 292 -3.23 -17.93 2.07
C ALA A 292 -1.93 -18.37 1.38
N LEU A 293 -1.98 -18.73 0.10
CA LEU A 293 -0.81 -19.13 -0.67
C LEU A 293 0.20 -17.98 -0.82
N ALA A 294 -0.30 -16.78 -1.10
CA ALA A 294 0.54 -15.59 -1.18
C ALA A 294 1.25 -15.30 0.16
N SER A 295 0.52 -15.35 1.28
CA SER A 295 1.08 -15.19 2.61
C SER A 295 2.14 -16.25 2.94
N PHE A 296 1.86 -17.53 2.61
CA PHE A 296 2.84 -18.61 2.76
C PHE A 296 4.14 -18.31 2.02
N MET A 297 4.03 -17.99 0.73
CA MET A 297 5.20 -17.77 -0.14
C MET A 297 6.02 -16.56 0.30
N LEU A 298 5.37 -15.48 0.67
CA LEU A 298 6.04 -14.24 1.07
C LEU A 298 6.77 -14.41 2.41
N PHE A 299 6.15 -15.07 3.38
CA PHE A 299 6.81 -15.42 4.61
C PHE A 299 8.02 -16.35 4.36
N ALA A 300 7.83 -17.41 3.58
CA ALA A 300 8.90 -18.37 3.29
C ALA A 300 10.10 -17.70 2.59
N LEU A 301 9.86 -16.78 1.66
CA LEU A 301 10.91 -16.00 0.99
C LEU A 301 11.73 -15.15 1.97
N GLY A 302 11.09 -14.56 2.97
CA GLY A 302 11.80 -13.85 4.03
C GLY A 302 12.55 -14.79 4.96
N ALA A 303 11.88 -15.86 5.40
CA ALA A 303 12.39 -16.79 6.41
C ALA A 303 13.58 -17.66 5.92
N ILE A 304 13.73 -17.86 4.62
CA ILE A 304 14.85 -18.63 4.07
C ILE A 304 16.19 -17.88 4.18
N VAL A 305 16.15 -16.53 4.14
CA VAL A 305 17.36 -15.69 4.08
C VAL A 305 18.36 -15.98 5.20
N PRO A 306 17.98 -15.99 6.48
CA PRO A 306 18.91 -16.28 7.58
C PRO A 306 19.41 -17.73 7.60
N ILE A 307 18.75 -18.67 6.91
CA ILE A 307 19.14 -20.08 6.87
C ILE A 307 20.25 -20.32 5.83
N ILE A 308 20.25 -19.60 4.71
CA ILE A 308 21.15 -19.82 3.57
C ILE A 308 22.62 -19.96 3.99
N PRO A 309 23.21 -19.08 4.81
CA PRO A 309 24.62 -19.22 5.20
C PRO A 309 24.93 -20.52 5.95
N PHE A 310 23.99 -21.01 6.75
CA PHE A 310 24.13 -22.27 7.47
C PHE A 310 24.00 -23.51 6.56
N MET A 311 23.43 -23.37 5.37
CA MET A 311 23.43 -24.44 4.36
C MET A 311 24.82 -24.65 3.75
N ILE A 312 25.64 -23.59 3.72
CA ILE A 312 26.95 -23.58 3.07
C ILE A 312 28.09 -23.75 4.09
N ALA A 313 28.02 -23.03 5.21
CA ALA A 313 29.08 -22.98 6.21
C ALA A 313 28.55 -23.28 7.62
N GLY A 314 29.46 -23.38 8.59
CA GLY A 314 29.14 -23.52 10.01
C GLY A 314 29.96 -22.58 10.88
N GLY A 315 29.72 -22.60 12.19
CA GLY A 315 30.43 -21.80 13.16
C GLY A 315 30.19 -20.29 13.03
N SER A 316 31.11 -19.50 13.56
CA SER A 316 30.99 -18.02 13.58
C SER A 316 30.87 -17.38 12.20
N ALA A 317 31.49 -17.96 11.18
CA ALA A 317 31.42 -17.46 9.82
C ALA A 317 29.97 -17.49 9.27
N ALA A 318 29.24 -18.60 9.51
CA ALA A 318 27.84 -18.71 9.11
C ALA A 318 26.94 -17.73 9.88
N VAL A 319 27.19 -17.52 11.17
CA VAL A 319 26.47 -16.56 12.02
C VAL A 319 26.65 -15.12 11.47
N ILE A 320 27.90 -14.72 11.23
CA ILE A 320 28.20 -13.39 10.68
C ILE A 320 27.56 -13.21 9.30
N ALA A 321 27.68 -14.20 8.42
CA ALA A 321 27.08 -14.15 7.09
C ALA A 321 25.56 -14.08 7.15
N SER A 322 24.91 -14.80 8.08
CA SER A 322 23.46 -14.76 8.30
C SER A 322 22.99 -13.39 8.77
N ILE A 323 23.68 -12.77 9.73
CA ILE A 323 23.41 -11.42 10.20
C ILE A 323 23.58 -10.43 9.04
N GLY A 324 24.69 -10.52 8.29
CA GLY A 324 24.96 -9.63 7.16
C GLY A 324 23.92 -9.72 6.05
N LEU A 325 23.59 -10.95 5.59
CA LEU A 325 22.61 -11.17 4.55
C LEU A 325 21.20 -10.74 4.99
N SER A 326 20.82 -11.06 6.22
CA SER A 326 19.54 -10.63 6.79
C SER A 326 19.49 -9.12 6.98
N GLY A 327 20.61 -8.50 7.39
CA GLY A 327 20.70 -7.04 7.48
C GLY A 327 20.48 -6.34 6.14
N ILE A 328 21.04 -6.86 5.06
CA ILE A 328 20.80 -6.37 3.70
C ILE A 328 19.32 -6.54 3.34
N GLY A 329 18.73 -7.70 3.64
CA GLY A 329 17.30 -7.96 3.40
C GLY A 329 16.39 -7.00 4.18
N LEU A 330 16.65 -6.79 5.48
CA LEU A 330 15.90 -5.85 6.31
C LEU A 330 15.98 -4.41 5.79
N PHE A 331 17.19 -3.98 5.41
CA PHE A 331 17.36 -2.65 4.83
C PHE A 331 16.62 -2.51 3.49
N ALA A 332 16.69 -3.53 2.62
CA ALA A 332 15.99 -3.55 1.35
C ALA A 332 14.46 -3.53 1.53
N ILE A 333 13.92 -4.28 2.49
CA ILE A 333 12.49 -4.24 2.85
C ILE A 333 12.13 -2.83 3.36
N GLY A 334 12.93 -2.25 4.25
CA GLY A 334 12.74 -0.88 4.72
C GLY A 334 12.79 0.15 3.60
N ALA A 335 13.68 -0.03 2.62
CA ALA A 335 13.74 0.79 1.41
C ALA A 335 12.48 0.62 0.54
N ALA A 336 12.01 -0.61 0.35
CA ALA A 336 10.80 -0.88 -0.43
C ALA A 336 9.55 -0.22 0.17
N ILE A 337 9.43 -0.19 1.50
CA ILE A 337 8.33 0.51 2.19
C ILE A 337 8.30 2.00 1.83
N THR A 338 9.43 2.63 1.55
CA THR A 338 9.48 4.07 1.23
C THR A 338 8.84 4.41 -0.11
N ILE A 339 8.69 3.44 -1.00
CA ILE A 339 7.95 3.62 -2.26
C ILE A 339 6.51 4.08 -1.96
N PHE A 340 5.91 3.54 -0.90
CA PHE A 340 4.52 3.84 -0.49
C PHE A 340 4.42 4.97 0.52
N THR A 341 5.38 5.06 1.46
CA THR A 341 5.29 6.02 2.59
C THR A 341 5.92 7.37 2.31
N GLY A 342 6.73 7.50 1.26
CA GLY A 342 7.45 8.73 0.94
C GLY A 342 8.57 9.12 1.91
N VAL A 343 8.79 8.33 2.97
CA VAL A 343 9.88 8.55 3.92
C VAL A 343 11.23 8.28 3.25
N THR A 344 12.31 8.91 3.71
CA THR A 344 13.64 8.70 3.13
C THR A 344 14.12 7.25 3.34
N VAL A 345 14.74 6.67 2.31
CA VAL A 345 15.28 5.29 2.30
C VAL A 345 16.17 5.03 3.50
N LEU A 346 17.08 5.96 3.78
CA LEU A 346 18.03 5.80 4.87
C LEU A 346 17.33 5.71 6.23
N ARG A 347 16.31 6.54 6.48
CA ARG A 347 15.54 6.53 7.74
C ARG A 347 14.71 5.25 7.88
N SER A 348 14.02 4.83 6.85
CA SER A 348 13.17 3.62 6.90
C SER A 348 14.03 2.36 6.92
N GLY A 349 15.06 2.27 6.06
CA GLY A 349 15.98 1.13 6.01
C GLY A 349 16.77 0.96 7.31
N SER A 350 17.34 2.04 7.87
CA SER A 350 18.07 1.98 9.13
C SER A 350 17.17 1.60 10.32
N ARG A 351 15.95 2.12 10.37
CA ARG A 351 14.96 1.74 11.38
C ARG A 351 14.66 0.25 11.33
N GLN A 352 14.38 -0.29 10.15
CA GLN A 352 14.07 -1.71 9.95
C GLN A 352 15.25 -2.61 10.31
N LEU A 353 16.46 -2.21 9.88
CA LEU A 353 17.70 -2.87 10.24
C LEU A 353 17.92 -2.90 11.76
N ALA A 354 17.79 -1.76 12.43
CA ALA A 354 17.99 -1.66 13.88
C ALA A 354 17.01 -2.52 14.68
N LEU A 355 15.72 -2.51 14.30
CA LEU A 355 14.69 -3.30 14.98
C LEU A 355 14.92 -4.81 14.77
N GLY A 356 15.17 -5.25 13.52
CA GLY A 356 15.36 -6.67 13.22
C GLY A 356 16.66 -7.24 13.82
N LEU A 357 17.78 -6.52 13.70
CA LEU A 357 19.03 -6.94 14.33
C LEU A 357 18.98 -6.83 15.85
N GLY A 358 18.25 -5.86 16.41
CA GLY A 358 18.00 -5.75 17.84
C GLY A 358 17.27 -6.97 18.39
N ALA A 359 16.19 -7.39 17.73
CA ALA A 359 15.45 -8.61 18.09
C ALA A 359 16.34 -9.87 18.02
N ALA A 360 17.11 -10.02 16.94
CA ALA A 360 18.06 -11.12 16.78
C ALA A 360 19.16 -11.11 17.85
N GLY A 361 19.66 -9.92 18.23
CA GLY A 361 20.64 -9.76 19.31
C GLY A 361 20.07 -10.19 20.67
N VAL A 362 18.85 -9.78 20.99
CA VAL A 362 18.17 -10.18 22.24
C VAL A 362 18.00 -11.70 22.30
N THR A 363 17.50 -12.33 21.22
CA THR A 363 17.31 -13.80 21.18
C THR A 363 18.64 -14.54 21.25
N PHE A 364 19.70 -14.04 20.61
CA PHE A 364 21.05 -14.60 20.71
C PHE A 364 21.58 -14.57 22.16
N LEU A 365 21.40 -13.46 22.87
CA LEU A 365 21.84 -13.32 24.28
C LEU A 365 21.04 -14.26 25.20
N ILE A 366 19.73 -14.38 24.98
CA ILE A 366 18.88 -15.34 25.71
C ILE A 366 19.35 -16.76 25.44
N GLY A 367 19.57 -17.11 24.17
CA GLY A 367 20.07 -18.43 23.78
C GLY A 367 21.40 -18.76 24.44
N ARG A 368 22.35 -17.78 24.49
CA ARG A 368 23.64 -17.92 25.14
C ARG A 368 23.51 -18.14 26.66
N ALA A 369 22.60 -17.40 27.30
CA ALA A 369 22.36 -17.57 28.75
C ALA A 369 21.79 -18.97 29.05
N ILE A 370 20.82 -19.46 28.26
CA ILE A 370 20.26 -20.81 28.40
C ILE A 370 21.32 -21.87 28.10
N GLY A 371 22.09 -21.71 27.01
CA GLY A 371 23.17 -22.67 26.68
C GLY A 371 24.20 -22.78 27.77
N ALA A 372 24.59 -21.71 28.43
CA ALA A 372 25.53 -21.71 29.54
C ALA A 372 24.99 -22.38 30.81
N THR A 373 23.67 -22.48 30.97
CA THR A 373 23.05 -23.18 32.13
C THR A 373 22.84 -24.69 31.91
N LEU A 374 22.90 -25.13 30.64
CA LEU A 374 22.69 -26.53 30.27
C LEU A 374 24.00 -27.32 30.09
N THR A 375 25.15 -26.61 30.07
CA THR A 375 26.51 -27.16 30.03
C THR A 375 27.15 -27.15 31.41
#